data_8d23df4b9d1a84203ed7dfec0c3ec468
#
_entry.id   8d23df4b9d1a84203ed7dfec0c3ec468
#
_cell.length_a   1.000
_cell.length_b   1.000
_cell.length_c   1.000
_cell.angle_alpha   90.00
_cell.angle_beta   90.00
_cell.angle_gamma   90.00
#
_symmetry.space_group_name_H-M   'P 1'
#
loop_
_entity.id
_entity.type
_entity.pdbx_description
1 polymer ?
#
loop_
_entity_poly.entity_id
_entity_poly.type
_entity_poly.pdbx_seq_one_letter_code
_entity_poly.pdbx_strand_id
1 'polypeptide(L)'
;EDPAQIPVDFRDPATTIVVYTPAVPADHAELRWFRQNGFEIVKRSQMLGYLSQGKFVMAVAGTHGKTTTTTLVAWLNHRVTGGGSAFLGGISRNFSSNLVLGSGRRLAVEADEFDRSFLRLWPDVAVVTSADADHLDIYGTHEALREAFSQFVGQIREGGALVVKQ
;
A
#
# COMPACT_ATOMS: atom_id res chain seq x y z
N GLU A 1 -2.01 -4.75 -26.09
CA GLU A 1 -2.09 -3.43 -25.50
C GLU A 1 -1.22 -2.52 -26.35
N ASP A 2 -1.81 -1.47 -26.87
CA ASP A 2 -1.25 -0.63 -27.91
C ASP A 2 -1.03 0.79 -27.34
N PRO A 3 0.22 1.30 -27.28
CA PRO A 3 0.49 2.67 -26.83
C PRO A 3 -0.30 3.76 -27.59
N ALA A 4 -0.76 3.47 -28.83
CA ALA A 4 -1.62 4.39 -29.57
C ALA A 4 -2.99 4.62 -28.92
N GLN A 5 -3.43 3.71 -28.04
CA GLN A 5 -4.69 3.81 -27.33
C GLN A 5 -4.60 4.61 -26.01
N ILE A 6 -3.40 5.01 -25.58
CA ILE A 6 -3.25 5.88 -24.42
C ILE A 6 -3.98 7.20 -24.69
N PRO A 7 -4.92 7.63 -23.83
CA PRO A 7 -5.63 8.89 -24.03
C PRO A 7 -4.67 10.08 -24.09
N VAL A 8 -5.00 11.07 -24.93
CA VAL A 8 -4.15 12.25 -25.16
C VAL A 8 -3.83 12.99 -23.88
N ASP A 9 -4.79 13.07 -22.95
CA ASP A 9 -4.63 13.75 -21.65
C ASP A 9 -3.55 13.13 -20.77
N PHE A 10 -3.15 11.89 -21.02
CA PHE A 10 -2.11 11.17 -20.26
C PHE A 10 -0.78 11.02 -21.02
N ARG A 11 -0.60 11.77 -22.11
CA ARG A 11 0.64 11.71 -22.93
C ARG A 11 1.66 12.79 -22.61
N ASP A 12 1.38 13.67 -21.66
CA ASP A 12 2.31 14.69 -21.23
C ASP A 12 3.08 14.23 -19.98
N PRO A 13 4.40 13.98 -20.06
CA PRO A 13 5.20 13.56 -18.91
C PRO A 13 5.31 14.63 -17.80
N ALA A 14 5.02 15.90 -18.09
CA ALA A 14 5.04 16.95 -17.08
C ALA A 14 3.84 16.91 -16.14
N THR A 15 2.75 16.29 -16.55
CA THR A 15 1.48 16.28 -15.81
C THR A 15 1.02 14.86 -15.43
N THR A 16 1.73 13.82 -15.89
CA THR A 16 1.32 12.42 -15.73
C THR A 16 2.38 11.60 -15.00
N ILE A 17 1.96 10.93 -13.94
CA ILE A 17 2.75 9.90 -13.24
C ILE A 17 2.18 8.53 -13.59
N VAL A 18 3.05 7.62 -14.00
CA VAL A 18 2.67 6.24 -14.33
C VAL A 18 2.86 5.35 -13.12
N VAL A 19 1.78 4.73 -12.68
CA VAL A 19 1.82 3.80 -11.53
C VAL A 19 1.64 2.38 -12.03
N TYR A 20 2.57 1.50 -11.69
CA TYR A 20 2.50 0.08 -12.07
C TYR A 20 2.64 -0.85 -10.88
N THR A 21 2.23 -2.11 -11.06
CA THR A 21 2.45 -3.19 -10.10
C THR A 21 3.49 -4.18 -10.63
N PRO A 22 4.16 -4.96 -9.77
CA PRO A 22 5.09 -6.02 -10.20
C PRO A 22 4.47 -7.08 -11.10
N ALA A 23 3.14 -7.20 -11.13
CA ALA A 23 2.41 -8.10 -12.02
C ALA A 23 2.47 -7.68 -13.49
N VAL A 24 2.80 -6.41 -13.79
CA VAL A 24 2.99 -5.93 -15.15
C VAL A 24 4.38 -6.35 -15.63
N PRO A 25 4.48 -7.13 -16.71
CA PRO A 25 5.78 -7.54 -17.26
C PRO A 25 6.67 -6.35 -17.64
N ALA A 26 7.98 -6.50 -17.49
CA ALA A 26 8.92 -5.42 -17.78
C ALA A 26 8.95 -5.03 -19.27
N ASP A 27 8.56 -5.95 -20.14
CA ASP A 27 8.46 -5.79 -21.60
C ASP A 27 7.07 -5.37 -22.09
N HIS A 28 6.14 -5.06 -21.19
CA HIS A 28 4.81 -4.54 -21.52
C HIS A 28 4.91 -3.30 -22.43
N ALA A 29 4.21 -3.29 -23.55
CA ALA A 29 4.38 -2.31 -24.61
C ALA A 29 4.14 -0.86 -24.13
N GLU A 30 3.05 -0.62 -23.39
CA GLU A 30 2.75 0.70 -22.83
C GLU A 30 3.79 1.13 -21.78
N LEU A 31 4.22 0.21 -20.89
CA LEU A 31 5.22 0.52 -19.88
C LEU A 31 6.58 0.89 -20.52
N ARG A 32 6.97 0.21 -21.60
CA ARG A 32 8.15 0.57 -22.40
C ARG A 32 7.99 1.94 -23.05
N TRP A 33 6.81 2.19 -23.63
CA TRP A 33 6.52 3.48 -24.26
C TRP A 33 6.66 4.63 -23.25
N PHE A 34 6.06 4.52 -22.05
CA PHE A 34 6.18 5.52 -21.01
C PHE A 34 7.64 5.75 -20.59
N ARG A 35 8.44 4.67 -20.43
CA ARG A 35 9.88 4.79 -20.12
C ARG A 35 10.65 5.54 -21.20
N GLN A 36 10.39 5.25 -22.47
CA GLN A 36 11.07 5.85 -23.62
C GLN A 36 10.69 7.33 -23.80
N ASN A 37 9.52 7.74 -23.34
CA ASN A 37 9.02 9.11 -23.48
C ASN A 37 9.21 9.97 -22.21
N GLY A 38 10.06 9.52 -21.25
CA GLY A 38 10.50 10.34 -20.13
C GLY A 38 9.47 10.54 -19.01
N PHE A 39 8.49 9.66 -18.90
CA PHE A 39 7.51 9.71 -17.80
C PHE A 39 8.12 9.29 -16.48
N GLU A 40 7.66 9.91 -15.38
CA GLU A 40 7.90 9.41 -14.05
C GLU A 40 7.11 8.12 -13.86
N ILE A 41 7.81 7.02 -13.54
CA ILE A 41 7.23 5.70 -13.38
C ILE A 41 7.53 5.20 -11.97
N VAL A 42 6.49 4.94 -11.20
CA VAL A 42 6.60 4.51 -9.80
C VAL A 42 5.86 3.20 -9.56
N LYS A 43 6.34 2.39 -8.63
CA LYS A 43 5.59 1.23 -8.14
C LYS A 43 4.37 1.70 -7.34
N ARG A 44 3.29 0.92 -7.35
CA ARG A 44 2.09 1.17 -6.53
C ARG A 44 2.44 1.39 -5.05
N SER A 45 3.40 0.64 -4.51
CA SER A 45 3.85 0.79 -3.12
C SER A 45 4.53 2.14 -2.86
N GLN A 46 5.29 2.66 -3.82
CA GLN A 46 5.91 3.99 -3.72
C GLN A 46 4.85 5.09 -3.76
N MET A 47 3.89 4.97 -4.68
CA MET A 47 2.75 5.90 -4.75
C MET A 47 1.95 5.90 -3.45
N LEU A 48 1.71 4.72 -2.86
CA LEU A 48 1.03 4.62 -1.58
C LEU A 48 1.81 5.33 -0.46
N GLY A 49 3.14 5.21 -0.46
CA GLY A 49 4.03 5.99 0.42
C GLY A 49 3.85 7.49 0.23
N TYR A 50 3.80 8.00 -1.00
CA TYR A 50 3.57 9.42 -1.28
C TYR A 50 2.19 9.88 -0.80
N LEU A 51 1.13 9.12 -1.07
CA LEU A 51 -0.23 9.42 -0.64
C LEU A 51 -0.42 9.36 0.88
N SER A 52 0.46 8.66 1.60
CA SER A 52 0.46 8.58 3.05
C SER A 52 1.11 9.79 3.74
N GLN A 53 1.88 10.59 3.01
CA GLN A 53 2.55 11.78 3.56
C GLN A 53 1.51 12.79 4.07
N GLY A 54 1.77 13.35 5.24
CA GLY A 54 0.87 14.30 5.90
C GLY A 54 -0.46 13.72 6.39
N LYS A 55 -0.65 12.40 6.28
CA LYS A 55 -1.79 11.68 6.83
C LYS A 55 -1.45 11.05 8.19
N PHE A 56 -2.48 10.79 9.00
CA PHE A 56 -2.41 9.90 10.14
C PHE A 56 -2.64 8.47 9.63
N VAL A 57 -1.58 7.67 9.61
CA VAL A 57 -1.54 6.37 8.96
C VAL A 57 -1.76 5.24 9.96
N MET A 58 -2.78 4.44 9.74
CA MET A 58 -3.05 3.19 10.43
C MET A 58 -2.74 2.04 9.46
N ALA A 59 -1.57 1.41 9.62
CA ALA A 59 -1.09 0.37 8.73
C ALA A 59 -1.25 -1.01 9.37
N VAL A 60 -1.85 -1.93 8.64
CA VAL A 60 -2.07 -3.31 9.09
C VAL A 60 -1.23 -4.27 8.27
N ALA A 61 -0.24 -4.87 8.91
CA ALA A 61 0.65 -5.87 8.35
C ALA A 61 0.42 -7.25 8.98
N GLY A 62 1.04 -8.27 8.44
CA GLY A 62 1.04 -9.64 8.95
C GLY A 62 0.72 -10.66 7.87
N THR A 63 1.16 -11.89 8.05
CA THR A 63 0.97 -12.97 7.07
C THR A 63 -0.49 -13.32 6.84
N HIS A 64 -1.34 -13.20 7.88
CA HIS A 64 -2.77 -13.52 7.80
C HIS A 64 -3.64 -12.42 8.43
N GLY A 65 -4.85 -12.24 7.92
CA GLY A 65 -5.86 -11.36 8.51
C GLY A 65 -5.69 -9.87 8.17
N LYS A 66 -4.74 -9.48 7.35
CA LYS A 66 -4.52 -8.08 6.92
C LYS A 66 -5.80 -7.41 6.41
N THR A 67 -6.39 -7.95 5.35
CA THR A 67 -7.57 -7.36 4.68
C THR A 67 -8.76 -7.23 5.62
N THR A 68 -9.03 -8.26 6.43
CA THR A 68 -10.13 -8.22 7.40
C THR A 68 -9.90 -7.14 8.44
N THR A 69 -8.71 -7.10 9.03
CA THR A 69 -8.37 -6.11 10.07
C THR A 69 -8.34 -4.70 9.51
N THR A 70 -7.74 -4.49 8.32
CA THR A 70 -7.73 -3.18 7.65
C THR A 70 -9.14 -2.70 7.34
N THR A 71 -10.02 -3.62 6.88
CA THR A 71 -11.44 -3.28 6.63
C THR A 71 -12.16 -2.86 7.91
N LEU A 72 -11.93 -3.55 9.03
CA LEU A 72 -12.51 -3.18 10.32
C LEU A 72 -11.99 -1.81 10.80
N VAL A 73 -10.69 -1.58 10.72
CA VAL A 73 -10.08 -0.28 11.06
C VAL A 73 -10.67 0.83 10.19
N ALA A 74 -10.76 0.62 8.89
CA ALA A 74 -11.36 1.58 7.94
C ALA A 74 -12.83 1.87 8.27
N TRP A 75 -13.60 0.82 8.56
CA TRP A 75 -15.02 0.94 8.90
C TRP A 75 -15.24 1.71 10.19
N LEU A 76 -14.52 1.35 11.26
CA LEU A 76 -14.60 2.05 12.54
C LEU A 76 -14.17 3.51 12.39
N ASN A 77 -13.07 3.77 11.69
CA ASN A 77 -12.62 5.13 11.42
C ASN A 77 -13.67 5.95 10.67
N HIS A 78 -14.29 5.38 9.64
CA HIS A 78 -15.35 6.05 8.87
C HIS A 78 -16.57 6.37 9.74
N ARG A 79 -16.98 5.42 10.60
CA ARG A 79 -18.16 5.60 11.48
C ARG A 79 -17.94 6.58 12.62
N VAL A 80 -16.72 6.62 13.18
CA VAL A 80 -16.40 7.45 14.35
C VAL A 80 -16.04 8.89 13.95
N THR A 81 -15.36 9.06 12.82
CA THR A 81 -14.79 10.37 12.45
C THR A 81 -15.48 11.02 11.26
N GLY A 82 -16.46 10.35 10.67
CA GLY A 82 -17.20 10.86 9.50
C GLY A 82 -16.37 10.92 8.21
N GLY A 83 -15.14 10.43 8.20
CA GLY A 83 -14.33 10.47 7.01
C GLY A 83 -12.89 9.98 7.24
N GLY A 84 -12.30 9.48 6.19
CA GLY A 84 -10.95 8.95 6.13
C GLY A 84 -10.82 8.09 4.89
N SER A 85 -9.61 8.01 4.35
CA SER A 85 -9.35 7.16 3.19
C SER A 85 -8.92 5.77 3.63
N ALA A 86 -9.12 4.77 2.77
CA ALA A 86 -8.59 3.43 3.00
C ALA A 86 -8.16 2.77 1.69
N PHE A 87 -7.03 2.05 1.76
CA PHE A 87 -6.55 1.14 0.72
C PHE A 87 -6.59 -0.29 1.28
N LEU A 88 -7.46 -1.10 0.71
CA LEU A 88 -7.75 -2.47 1.17
C LEU A 88 -7.19 -3.48 0.16
N GLY A 89 -6.75 -4.64 0.63
CA GLY A 89 -6.23 -5.71 -0.23
C GLY A 89 -7.29 -6.44 -1.05
N GLY A 90 -8.57 -6.25 -0.73
CA GLY A 90 -9.71 -6.86 -1.42
C GLY A 90 -10.96 -6.01 -1.34
N ILE A 91 -11.95 -6.34 -2.16
CA ILE A 91 -13.24 -5.62 -2.18
C ILE A 91 -13.98 -5.88 -0.86
N SER A 92 -14.17 -4.83 -0.09
CA SER A 92 -14.94 -4.86 1.14
C SER A 92 -16.45 -4.84 0.85
N ARG A 93 -17.20 -5.73 1.48
CA ARG A 93 -18.68 -5.71 1.39
C ARG A 93 -19.27 -4.42 1.99
N ASN A 94 -18.64 -3.87 3.01
CA ASN A 94 -19.11 -2.65 3.69
C ASN A 94 -18.98 -1.40 2.82
N PHE A 95 -17.99 -1.37 1.93
CA PHE A 95 -17.69 -0.22 1.07
C PHE A 95 -17.98 -0.51 -0.41
N SER A 96 -18.25 -1.76 -0.78
CA SER A 96 -18.38 -2.24 -2.17
C SER A 96 -17.16 -1.86 -3.03
N SER A 97 -16.00 -1.70 -2.40
CA SER A 97 -14.75 -1.27 -3.02
C SER A 97 -13.55 -1.72 -2.19
N ASN A 98 -12.38 -1.73 -2.79
CA ASN A 98 -11.09 -1.82 -2.12
C ASN A 98 -10.40 -0.46 -1.94
N LEU A 99 -11.04 0.62 -2.40
CA LEU A 99 -10.62 2.00 -2.23
C LEU A 99 -11.74 2.80 -1.59
N VAL A 100 -11.44 3.45 -0.47
CA VAL A 100 -12.33 4.42 0.17
C VAL A 100 -11.65 5.78 0.13
N LEU A 101 -12.31 6.76 -0.46
CA LEU A 101 -11.84 8.14 -0.47
C LEU A 101 -12.63 8.96 0.54
N GLY A 102 -11.92 9.66 1.40
CA GLY A 102 -12.50 10.55 2.40
C GLY A 102 -11.71 11.84 2.51
N SER A 103 -12.36 12.90 2.97
CA SER A 103 -11.77 14.23 3.15
C SER A 103 -10.88 14.35 4.39
N GLY A 104 -10.92 13.36 5.30
CA GLY A 104 -10.15 13.37 6.53
C GLY A 104 -8.66 13.09 6.34
N ARG A 105 -7.86 13.47 7.36
CA ARG A 105 -6.41 13.18 7.37
C ARG A 105 -6.07 11.72 7.70
N ARG A 106 -7.03 10.91 8.11
CA ARG A 106 -6.79 9.51 8.48
C ARG A 106 -6.77 8.60 7.27
N LEU A 107 -5.80 7.68 7.28
CA LEU A 107 -5.60 6.69 6.24
C LEU A 107 -5.45 5.30 6.86
N ALA A 108 -6.39 4.40 6.58
CA ALA A 108 -6.22 2.99 6.86
C ALA A 108 -5.62 2.30 5.64
N VAL A 109 -4.56 1.51 5.82
CA VAL A 109 -3.86 0.89 4.70
C VAL A 109 -3.45 -0.54 5.04
N GLU A 110 -3.69 -1.44 4.09
CA GLU A 110 -3.11 -2.77 4.14
C GLU A 110 -1.64 -2.68 3.77
N ALA A 111 -0.79 -3.04 4.72
CA ALA A 111 0.67 -2.99 4.62
C ALA A 111 1.18 -4.38 4.21
N ASP A 112 1.29 -4.59 2.90
CA ASP A 112 1.67 -5.87 2.33
C ASP A 112 3.18 -6.10 2.46
N GLU A 113 3.57 -7.23 3.06
CA GLU A 113 4.97 -7.66 3.17
C GLU A 113 5.54 -8.15 1.84
N PHE A 114 4.69 -8.54 0.88
CA PHE A 114 5.14 -8.95 -0.44
C PHE A 114 6.00 -7.86 -1.10
N ASP A 115 7.13 -8.24 -1.69
CA ASP A 115 8.11 -7.31 -2.29
C ASP A 115 8.57 -6.20 -1.31
N ARG A 116 8.47 -6.42 0.01
CA ARG A 116 8.79 -5.45 1.07
C ARG A 116 8.06 -4.11 0.90
N SER A 117 6.87 -4.15 0.31
CA SER A 117 6.08 -2.95 0.00
C SER A 117 5.71 -2.14 1.24
N PHE A 118 5.46 -2.81 2.38
CA PHE A 118 5.12 -2.16 3.65
C PHE A 118 6.24 -1.26 4.19
N LEU A 119 7.50 -1.46 3.79
CA LEU A 119 8.63 -0.59 4.16
C LEU A 119 8.62 0.78 3.47
N ARG A 120 7.58 1.08 2.68
CA ARG A 120 7.34 2.42 2.11
C ARG A 120 6.40 3.27 2.98
N LEU A 121 5.92 2.71 4.10
CA LEU A 121 4.97 3.37 4.99
C LEU A 121 5.64 3.77 6.31
N TRP A 122 5.26 4.95 6.82
CA TRP A 122 5.60 5.43 8.15
C TRP A 122 4.31 5.58 8.95
N PRO A 123 3.87 4.51 9.64
CA PRO A 123 2.60 4.53 10.35
C PRO A 123 2.64 5.33 11.66
N ASP A 124 1.52 5.95 12.00
CA ASP A 124 1.24 6.43 13.35
C ASP A 124 0.73 5.30 14.23
N VAL A 125 0.01 4.34 13.63
CA VAL A 125 -0.40 3.09 14.28
C VAL A 125 -0.06 1.94 13.37
N ALA A 126 0.79 1.03 13.83
CA ALA A 126 1.06 -0.24 13.16
C ALA A 126 0.31 -1.37 13.87
N VAL A 127 -0.34 -2.22 13.09
CA VAL A 127 -0.92 -3.48 13.55
C VAL A 127 -0.16 -4.62 12.89
N VAL A 128 0.33 -5.58 13.67
CA VAL A 128 0.92 -6.83 13.15
C VAL A 128 0.05 -7.98 13.61
N THR A 129 -0.69 -8.58 12.70
CA THR A 129 -1.66 -9.65 12.99
C THR A 129 -0.99 -10.99 13.25
N SER A 130 0.04 -11.31 12.47
CA SER A 130 0.89 -12.50 12.61
C SER A 130 2.20 -12.30 11.83
N ALA A 131 3.20 -13.10 12.15
CA ALA A 131 4.49 -13.13 11.43
C ALA A 131 4.92 -14.59 11.19
N ASP A 132 3.97 -15.40 10.71
CA ASP A 132 4.20 -16.80 10.36
C ASP A 132 5.10 -16.92 9.11
N ALA A 133 5.74 -18.07 8.93
CA ALA A 133 6.60 -18.31 7.78
C ALA A 133 5.78 -18.39 6.49
N ASP A 134 5.67 -17.29 5.79
CA ASP A 134 5.01 -17.14 4.49
C ASP A 134 5.94 -16.38 3.52
N HIS A 135 5.64 -16.43 2.23
CA HIS A 135 6.42 -15.74 1.18
C HIS A 135 7.94 -16.05 1.23
N LEU A 136 8.30 -17.29 1.57
CA LEU A 136 9.72 -17.71 1.65
C LEU A 136 10.43 -17.69 0.28
N ASP A 137 9.69 -17.70 -0.81
CA ASP A 137 10.17 -17.47 -2.17
C ASP A 137 10.78 -16.06 -2.34
N ILE A 138 10.32 -15.08 -1.55
CA ILE A 138 10.78 -13.69 -1.59
C ILE A 138 11.83 -13.42 -0.51
N TYR A 139 11.58 -13.93 0.70
CA TYR A 139 12.44 -13.67 1.85
C TYR A 139 13.58 -14.67 2.01
N GLY A 140 13.46 -15.86 1.43
CA GLY A 140 14.42 -16.95 1.56
C GLY A 140 14.34 -17.66 2.90
N THR A 141 14.26 -16.95 4.02
CA THR A 141 14.17 -17.52 5.37
C THR A 141 13.11 -16.81 6.22
N HIS A 142 12.63 -17.49 7.27
CA HIS A 142 11.72 -16.90 8.25
C HIS A 142 12.38 -15.76 9.04
N GLU A 143 13.69 -15.87 9.31
CA GLU A 143 14.46 -14.83 9.98
C GLU A 143 14.47 -13.54 9.15
N ALA A 144 14.65 -13.62 7.84
CA ALA A 144 14.62 -12.46 6.95
C ALA A 144 13.23 -11.81 6.89
N LEU A 145 12.17 -12.60 6.96
CA LEU A 145 10.79 -12.09 7.08
C LEU A 145 10.60 -11.36 8.42
N ARG A 146 11.02 -11.96 9.53
CA ARG A 146 10.94 -11.33 10.87
C ARG A 146 11.73 -10.03 10.94
N GLU A 147 12.92 -10.00 10.33
CA GLU A 147 13.73 -8.78 10.24
C GLU A 147 12.98 -7.68 9.46
N ALA A 148 12.30 -8.00 8.36
CA ALA A 148 11.50 -7.04 7.62
C ALA A 148 10.31 -6.51 8.45
N PHE A 149 9.64 -7.35 9.24
CA PHE A 149 8.62 -6.88 10.20
C PHE A 149 9.23 -5.99 11.28
N SER A 150 10.42 -6.31 11.80
CA SER A 150 11.14 -5.47 12.76
C SER A 150 11.46 -4.09 12.17
N GLN A 151 11.91 -4.04 10.91
CA GLN A 151 12.13 -2.79 10.18
C GLN A 151 10.83 -1.98 10.02
N PHE A 152 9.73 -2.63 9.65
CA PHE A 152 8.43 -1.98 9.55
C PHE A 152 7.97 -1.38 10.89
N VAL A 153 8.11 -2.12 11.98
CA VAL A 153 7.80 -1.62 13.33
C VAL A 153 8.71 -0.45 13.72
N GLY A 154 9.99 -0.50 13.33
CA GLY A 154 10.94 0.59 13.53
C GLY A 154 10.60 1.88 12.77
N GLN A 155 9.71 1.81 11.77
CA GLN A 155 9.22 2.98 11.02
C GLN A 155 7.99 3.65 11.65
N ILE A 156 7.49 3.17 12.79
CA ILE A 156 6.42 3.84 13.53
C ILE A 156 6.91 5.24 13.91
N ARG A 157 6.09 6.24 13.60
CA ARG A 157 6.42 7.63 13.92
C ARG A 157 6.52 7.85 15.42
N GLU A 158 7.30 8.83 15.83
CA GLU A 158 7.41 9.24 17.24
C GLU A 158 6.02 9.52 17.83
N GLY A 159 5.74 8.97 19.01
CA GLY A 159 4.42 9.03 19.65
C GLY A 159 3.39 8.09 19.05
N GLY A 160 3.75 7.28 18.08
CA GLY A 160 2.88 6.27 17.47
C GLY A 160 2.69 5.03 18.35
N ALA A 161 1.88 4.09 17.88
CA ALA A 161 1.54 2.89 18.61
C ALA A 161 1.73 1.60 17.79
N LEU A 162 2.12 0.53 18.47
CA LEU A 162 2.17 -0.82 17.93
C LEU A 162 1.08 -1.68 18.59
N VAL A 163 0.30 -2.37 17.77
CA VAL A 163 -0.68 -3.39 18.20
C VAL A 163 -0.26 -4.73 17.63
N VAL A 164 0.02 -5.68 18.51
CA VAL A 164 0.41 -7.05 18.11
C VAL A 164 -0.47 -8.07 18.80
N LYS A 165 -0.70 -9.19 18.13
CA LYS A 165 -1.30 -10.37 18.76
C LYS A 165 -0.22 -11.06 19.61
N GLN A 166 -0.56 -11.35 20.86
CA GLN A 166 0.24 -12.24 21.73
C GLN A 166 0.09 -13.70 21.30
#